data_b51d7c05b477f2725de0c130566fcb4a
#
_entry.id   b51d7c05b477f2725de0c130566fcb4a
#
_cell.length_a   1.000
_cell.length_b   1.000
_cell.length_c   1.000
_cell.angle_alpha   90.00
_cell.angle_beta   90.00
_cell.angle_gamma   90.00
#
_symmetry.space_group_name_H-M   'P 1'
#
loop_
_entity.id
_entity.type
_entity.pdbx_description
1 polymer ?
#
loop_
_entity_poly.entity_id
_entity_poly.type
_entity_poly.pdbx_seq_one_letter_code
_entity_poly.pdbx_strand_id
1 'polypeptide(L)'
;MRAPAAAAGLLVAAALAGCYRGAAAGEAALFSLEDPRGDDHGDGQLTYPVRDDLQDGDLDLVRFTARRDGEDTELELTFARPVRRPDARAVDIAGTALASVARLGFYTFNADIYVDTDRVEGSGRRAMLPGRVAEVAASGAWEKVICLTPRPVDARDELRKLWLGEKTRERAARGPVDPSTAGFLEREVDRELQRDVLFPIKVHVSGPSVRFTVPRSFLGGVASPSWGYVVAITAADIATKVRLKSLLGMEQASGGLMIVTQAPIATGEKLGGGRAADPWQPPILDVIVPPGYRQEEVLTGPTRRVGERVQIPPVVPAGEPPPPAPPAEVMEPADGGTDADGGAGG
;
A
#
# COMPACT_ATOMS: atom_id res chain seq x y z
N MET A 1 -31.50 86.20 21.62
CA MET A 1 -31.09 85.11 22.53
C MET A 1 -31.71 83.83 22.03
N ARG A 2 -30.96 83.00 21.37
CA ARG A 2 -31.43 81.74 20.78
C ARG A 2 -30.59 80.60 21.38
N ALA A 3 -31.24 79.63 21.99
CA ALA A 3 -30.61 78.45 22.48
C ALA A 3 -30.44 77.42 21.34
N PRO A 4 -29.32 76.62 21.31
CA PRO A 4 -29.16 75.57 20.33
C PRO A 4 -29.78 74.27 20.79
N ALA A 5 -30.42 73.58 19.85
CA ALA A 5 -30.99 72.25 19.98
C ALA A 5 -29.87 71.18 20.00
N ALA A 6 -29.98 70.25 20.96
CA ALA A 6 -29.18 69.05 21.01
C ALA A 6 -29.70 67.99 20.10
N ALA A 7 -28.89 67.50 19.13
CA ALA A 7 -29.20 66.37 18.32
C ALA A 7 -28.71 65.09 18.98
N ALA A 8 -29.64 64.18 19.35
CA ALA A 8 -29.35 62.87 19.85
C ALA A 8 -29.01 61.95 18.67
N GLY A 9 -27.78 61.53 18.54
CA GLY A 9 -27.33 60.49 17.59
C GLY A 9 -27.62 59.11 18.11
N LEU A 10 -28.48 58.39 17.39
CA LEU A 10 -28.78 56.96 17.66
C LEU A 10 -27.68 56.09 17.03
N LEU A 11 -26.84 55.52 17.84
CA LEU A 11 -25.84 54.51 17.41
C LEU A 11 -26.54 53.15 17.30
N VAL A 12 -26.81 52.71 16.07
CA VAL A 12 -27.23 51.34 15.74
C VAL A 12 -25.99 50.47 15.71
N ALA A 13 -25.73 49.73 16.77
CA ALA A 13 -24.74 48.67 16.79
C ALA A 13 -25.32 47.45 16.06
N ALA A 14 -24.96 47.25 14.79
CA ALA A 14 -25.23 46.03 14.08
C ALA A 14 -24.29 44.93 14.60
N ALA A 15 -24.85 44.05 15.44
CA ALA A 15 -24.18 42.80 15.83
C ALA A 15 -24.10 41.86 14.62
N LEU A 16 -22.97 41.83 13.95
CA LEU A 16 -22.58 40.77 13.03
C LEU A 16 -22.31 39.50 13.87
N ALA A 17 -23.37 38.75 14.13
CA ALA A 17 -23.25 37.37 14.54
C ALA A 17 -22.69 36.57 13.37
N GLY A 18 -21.36 36.56 13.23
CA GLY A 18 -20.66 35.64 12.36
C GLY A 18 -20.97 34.22 12.83
N CYS A 19 -21.72 33.50 12.04
CA CYS A 19 -21.84 32.05 12.17
C CYS A 19 -20.44 31.43 12.01
N TYR A 20 -19.66 31.39 13.07
CA TYR A 20 -18.60 30.41 13.20
C TYR A 20 -19.33 29.05 13.22
N ARG A 21 -19.44 28.42 12.07
CA ARG A 21 -19.60 26.97 12.03
C ARG A 21 -18.37 26.42 12.74
N GLY A 22 -18.54 26.09 14.01
CA GLY A 22 -17.56 25.30 14.73
C GLY A 22 -17.21 24.12 13.86
N ALA A 23 -15.93 23.90 13.64
CA ALA A 23 -15.45 22.65 13.06
C ALA A 23 -16.19 21.56 13.82
N ALA A 24 -17.00 20.77 13.11
CA ALA A 24 -17.66 19.62 13.69
C ALA A 24 -16.57 18.83 14.42
N ALA A 25 -16.78 18.60 15.71
CA ALA A 25 -15.91 17.73 16.50
C ALA A 25 -15.81 16.44 15.68
N GLY A 26 -14.61 16.13 15.13
CA GLY A 26 -14.43 15.01 14.25
C GLY A 26 -14.99 13.77 14.93
N GLU A 27 -15.80 12.99 14.21
CA GLU A 27 -16.29 11.74 14.75
C GLU A 27 -15.12 10.94 15.32
N ALA A 28 -15.32 10.34 16.49
CA ALA A 28 -14.28 9.54 17.16
C ALA A 28 -13.77 8.47 16.20
N ALA A 29 -12.47 8.24 16.20
CA ALA A 29 -11.87 7.18 15.39
C ALA A 29 -12.50 5.83 15.76
N LEU A 30 -12.80 5.02 14.75
CA LEU A 30 -13.20 3.62 14.93
C LEU A 30 -12.03 2.84 15.53
N PHE A 31 -10.83 3.11 15.00
CA PHE A 31 -9.55 2.64 15.53
C PHE A 31 -8.40 3.47 14.95
N SER A 32 -7.24 3.32 15.58
CA SER A 32 -5.96 3.85 15.06
C SER A 32 -4.88 2.82 15.32
N LEU A 33 -4.03 2.61 14.32
CA LEU A 33 -2.82 1.80 14.42
C LEU A 33 -1.63 2.75 14.34
N GLU A 34 -0.74 2.66 15.33
CA GLU A 34 0.51 3.42 15.35
C GLU A 34 1.62 2.56 14.78
N ASP A 35 2.58 3.20 14.12
CA ASP A 35 3.77 2.57 13.57
C ASP A 35 5.03 3.27 14.08
N PRO A 36 6.15 2.58 14.28
CA PRO A 36 7.41 3.21 14.63
C PRO A 36 7.84 4.24 13.61
N ARG A 37 8.74 5.14 14.00
CA ARG A 37 9.32 6.12 13.09
C ARG A 37 10.70 5.68 12.63
N GLY A 38 10.99 5.91 11.34
CA GLY A 38 12.32 5.72 10.77
C GLY A 38 12.61 4.26 10.41
N ASP A 39 11.58 3.47 10.14
CA ASP A 39 11.69 2.08 9.71
C ASP A 39 11.27 1.86 8.24
N ASP A 40 11.12 2.94 7.47
CA ASP A 40 10.80 2.95 6.04
C ASP A 40 11.96 2.44 5.15
N HIS A 41 12.70 1.46 5.65
CA HIS A 41 13.84 0.79 5.00
C HIS A 41 13.60 -0.70 4.72
N GLY A 42 12.35 -1.13 4.73
CA GLY A 42 11.96 -2.51 4.44
C GLY A 42 12.52 -3.51 5.45
N ASP A 43 13.39 -4.42 4.98
CA ASP A 43 14.09 -5.39 5.83
C ASP A 43 15.29 -4.75 6.60
N GLY A 44 15.33 -3.42 6.69
CA GLY A 44 16.40 -2.65 7.32
C GLY A 44 17.61 -2.40 6.41
N GLN A 45 17.60 -2.86 5.17
CA GLN A 45 18.71 -2.73 4.24
C GLN A 45 18.38 -1.91 2.99
N LEU A 46 17.11 -1.60 2.76
CA LEU A 46 16.71 -0.79 1.61
C LEU A 46 17.15 0.66 1.81
N THR A 47 17.73 1.24 0.75
CA THR A 47 18.12 2.65 0.69
C THR A 47 17.37 3.36 -0.42
N TYR A 48 17.04 4.61 -0.17
CA TYR A 48 16.26 5.42 -1.10
C TYR A 48 17.04 5.70 -2.39
N PRO A 49 16.34 5.94 -3.52
CA PRO A 49 16.97 6.39 -4.76
C PRO A 49 17.70 7.72 -4.57
N VAL A 50 18.74 7.96 -5.34
CA VAL A 50 19.48 9.24 -5.31
C VAL A 50 18.71 10.30 -6.10
N ARG A 51 17.66 10.88 -5.47
CA ARG A 51 16.80 11.89 -6.10
C ARG A 51 16.25 12.86 -5.05
N ASP A 52 16.05 14.12 -5.44
CA ASP A 52 15.63 15.18 -4.52
C ASP A 52 14.16 15.07 -4.08
N ASP A 53 13.35 14.39 -4.88
CA ASP A 53 11.90 14.30 -4.68
C ASP A 53 11.44 13.02 -3.98
N LEU A 54 12.37 12.19 -3.52
CA LEU A 54 12.10 10.99 -2.71
C LEU A 54 13.30 10.72 -1.79
N GLN A 55 13.14 10.97 -0.50
CA GLN A 55 14.20 10.93 0.52
C GLN A 55 13.75 10.10 1.73
N ASP A 56 14.70 9.69 2.55
CA ASP A 56 14.46 8.99 3.82
C ASP A 56 13.38 9.68 4.64
N GLY A 57 12.44 8.92 5.17
CA GLY A 57 11.31 9.39 5.95
C GLY A 57 10.15 9.97 5.13
N ASP A 58 10.26 10.07 3.80
CA ASP A 58 9.14 10.50 2.95
C ASP A 58 8.04 9.42 2.87
N LEU A 59 8.40 8.15 3.08
CA LEU A 59 7.50 7.00 3.01
C LEU A 59 7.32 6.29 4.38
N ASP A 60 7.81 6.89 5.44
CA ASP A 60 7.68 6.46 6.84
C ASP A 60 6.23 6.70 7.31
N LEU A 61 5.44 5.63 7.35
CA LEU A 61 4.06 5.64 7.80
C LEU A 61 4.03 5.56 9.32
N VAL A 62 3.57 6.60 9.99
CA VAL A 62 3.53 6.63 11.46
C VAL A 62 2.16 6.33 12.05
N ARG A 63 1.10 6.33 11.22
CA ARG A 63 -0.25 6.05 11.71
C ARG A 63 -1.21 5.72 10.58
N PHE A 64 -2.07 4.75 10.83
CA PHE A 64 -3.25 4.44 10.04
C PHE A 64 -4.51 4.57 10.89
N THR A 65 -5.47 5.38 10.46
CA THR A 65 -6.70 5.66 11.22
C THR A 65 -7.93 5.41 10.36
N ALA A 66 -8.94 4.77 10.93
CA ALA A 66 -10.28 4.65 10.36
C ALA A 66 -11.26 5.49 11.16
N ARG A 67 -12.11 6.26 10.46
CA ARG A 67 -13.22 7.02 11.04
C ARG A 67 -14.50 6.71 10.32
N ARG A 68 -15.62 6.92 10.99
CA ARG A 68 -16.92 6.86 10.32
C ARG A 68 -17.11 8.11 9.46
N ASP A 69 -17.62 7.96 8.25
CA ASP A 69 -18.02 9.05 7.35
C ASP A 69 -19.45 8.77 6.87
N GLY A 70 -20.42 9.11 7.69
CA GLY A 70 -21.79 8.71 7.49
C GLY A 70 -21.97 7.19 7.54
N GLU A 71 -22.34 6.57 6.43
CA GLU A 71 -22.42 5.11 6.27
C GLU A 71 -21.12 4.48 5.78
N ASP A 72 -20.20 5.28 5.27
CA ASP A 72 -18.93 4.89 4.70
C ASP A 72 -17.80 4.95 5.77
N THR A 73 -16.57 4.66 5.35
CA THR A 73 -15.38 4.76 6.19
C THR A 73 -14.40 5.76 5.58
N GLU A 74 -13.98 6.78 6.32
CA GLU A 74 -12.80 7.57 5.98
C GLU A 74 -11.55 6.86 6.52
N LEU A 75 -10.59 6.59 5.66
CA LEU A 75 -9.26 6.11 6.00
C LEU A 75 -8.25 7.24 5.88
N GLU A 76 -7.33 7.32 6.85
CA GLU A 76 -6.24 8.28 6.90
C GLU A 76 -4.91 7.58 7.12
N LEU A 77 -3.96 7.86 6.23
CA LEU A 77 -2.55 7.52 6.37
C LEU A 77 -1.80 8.77 6.80
N THR A 78 -1.00 8.69 7.86
CA THR A 78 -0.15 9.80 8.33
C THR A 78 1.31 9.37 8.26
N PHE A 79 2.11 10.13 7.52
CA PHE A 79 3.54 9.90 7.33
C PHE A 79 4.38 10.76 8.30
N ALA A 80 5.63 10.40 8.51
CA ALA A 80 6.55 11.15 9.35
C ALA A 80 6.88 12.54 8.78
N ARG A 81 6.81 12.68 7.46
CA ARG A 81 7.08 13.92 6.71
C ARG A 81 5.87 14.37 5.88
N PRO A 82 5.80 15.66 5.49
CA PRO A 82 4.78 16.11 4.55
C PRO A 82 4.86 15.34 3.22
N VAL A 83 3.71 14.90 2.73
CA VAL A 83 3.59 14.18 1.46
C VAL A 83 4.09 15.04 0.30
N ARG A 84 4.97 14.48 -0.52
CA ARG A 84 5.52 15.15 -1.70
C ARG A 84 4.43 15.37 -2.74
N ARG A 85 4.23 16.64 -3.09
CA ARG A 85 3.26 17.04 -4.14
C ARG A 85 3.94 17.11 -5.49
N PRO A 86 3.25 16.72 -6.58
CA PRO A 86 3.80 16.86 -7.93
C PRO A 86 4.04 18.34 -8.27
N ASP A 87 5.26 18.68 -8.68
CA ASP A 87 5.58 20.03 -9.16
C ASP A 87 4.91 20.25 -10.53
N ALA A 88 4.13 21.32 -10.62
CA ALA A 88 3.50 21.73 -11.88
C ALA A 88 4.50 22.15 -12.97
N ARG A 89 5.75 22.47 -12.58
CA ARG A 89 6.83 22.86 -13.49
C ARG A 89 7.66 21.65 -13.97
N ALA A 90 7.59 20.52 -13.27
CA ALA A 90 8.24 19.31 -13.72
C ALA A 90 7.52 18.77 -14.94
N VAL A 91 8.15 18.86 -16.10
CA VAL A 91 7.63 18.33 -17.36
C VAL A 91 8.57 17.26 -17.90
N ASP A 92 8.02 16.27 -18.59
CA ASP A 92 8.79 15.30 -19.35
C ASP A 92 9.25 15.89 -20.69
N ILE A 93 9.98 15.10 -21.49
CA ILE A 93 10.48 15.50 -22.80
C ILE A 93 9.35 15.86 -23.78
N ALA A 94 8.15 15.28 -23.61
CA ALA A 94 6.98 15.59 -24.40
C ALA A 94 6.20 16.81 -23.88
N GLY A 95 6.68 17.48 -22.82
CA GLY A 95 6.03 18.61 -22.19
C GLY A 95 4.85 18.23 -21.29
N THR A 96 4.72 16.96 -20.91
CA THR A 96 3.67 16.51 -19.98
C THR A 96 4.06 16.85 -18.55
N ALA A 97 3.26 17.68 -17.89
CA ALA A 97 3.51 18.03 -16.49
C ALA A 97 3.24 16.85 -15.55
N LEU A 98 4.13 16.62 -14.59
CA LEU A 98 3.97 15.58 -13.56
C LEU A 98 2.63 15.72 -12.83
N ALA A 99 2.21 16.96 -12.54
CA ALA A 99 0.92 17.25 -11.92
C ALA A 99 -0.29 16.83 -12.76
N SER A 100 -0.17 16.75 -14.09
CA SER A 100 -1.25 16.29 -14.97
C SER A 100 -1.41 14.77 -14.95
N VAL A 101 -0.37 14.05 -14.57
CA VAL A 101 -0.33 12.57 -14.46
C VAL A 101 -0.67 12.13 -13.04
N ALA A 102 -0.09 12.77 -12.05
CA ALA A 102 -0.31 12.49 -10.61
C ALA A 102 -1.41 13.41 -10.04
N ARG A 103 -2.66 13.20 -10.51
CA ARG A 103 -3.79 14.10 -10.23
C ARG A 103 -4.32 14.05 -8.81
N LEU A 104 -3.92 13.05 -8.02
CA LEU A 104 -4.40 12.89 -6.64
C LEU A 104 -3.60 13.69 -5.61
N GLY A 105 -2.61 14.49 -6.04
CA GLY A 105 -1.83 15.36 -5.18
C GLY A 105 -0.62 14.69 -4.50
N PHE A 106 -0.29 13.46 -4.87
CA PHE A 106 0.92 12.74 -4.47
C PHE A 106 1.43 11.89 -5.64
N TYR A 107 2.68 11.41 -5.57
CA TYR A 107 3.27 10.64 -6.67
C TYR A 107 4.41 9.70 -6.28
N THR A 108 4.85 9.72 -5.02
CA THR A 108 6.06 9.03 -4.59
C THR A 108 5.81 7.62 -4.07
N PHE A 109 4.56 7.27 -3.74
CA PHE A 109 4.25 5.98 -3.11
C PHE A 109 2.97 5.34 -3.64
N ASN A 110 2.84 4.05 -3.36
CA ASN A 110 1.56 3.34 -3.29
C ASN A 110 1.36 2.88 -1.84
N ALA A 111 0.11 2.87 -1.39
CA ALA A 111 -0.26 2.26 -0.12
C ALA A 111 -1.32 1.20 -0.38
N ASP A 112 -1.05 -0.02 0.05
CA ASP A 112 -1.96 -1.15 -0.06
C ASP A 112 -2.51 -1.49 1.32
N ILE A 113 -3.83 -1.52 1.45
CA ILE A 113 -4.52 -1.87 2.68
C ILE A 113 -5.31 -3.15 2.41
N TYR A 114 -4.79 -4.28 2.86
CA TYR A 114 -5.44 -5.58 2.78
C TYR A 114 -6.33 -5.74 4.01
N VAL A 115 -7.56 -6.20 3.82
CA VAL A 115 -8.56 -6.30 4.87
C VAL A 115 -9.13 -7.72 4.86
N ASP A 116 -8.92 -8.42 5.98
CA ASP A 116 -9.57 -9.66 6.32
C ASP A 116 -10.84 -9.34 7.11
N THR A 117 -11.99 -9.48 6.47
CA THR A 117 -13.29 -9.04 6.99
C THR A 117 -14.01 -10.11 7.78
N ASP A 118 -13.66 -11.39 7.64
CA ASP A 118 -14.35 -12.51 8.26
C ASP A 118 -13.55 -13.22 9.35
N ARG A 119 -12.22 -13.02 9.40
CA ARG A 119 -11.30 -13.62 10.38
C ARG A 119 -11.30 -15.15 10.34
N VAL A 120 -11.59 -15.72 9.18
CA VAL A 120 -11.56 -17.17 8.98
C VAL A 120 -10.24 -17.57 8.37
N GLU A 121 -9.43 -18.31 9.11
CA GLU A 121 -8.11 -18.73 8.65
C GLU A 121 -8.19 -19.49 7.31
N GLY A 122 -7.41 -19.02 6.34
CA GLY A 122 -7.35 -19.60 5.00
C GLY A 122 -8.53 -19.27 4.08
N SER A 123 -9.52 -18.47 4.54
CA SER A 123 -10.48 -17.83 3.65
C SER A 123 -9.81 -16.66 2.92
N GLY A 124 -10.37 -16.18 1.82
CA GLY A 124 -9.79 -15.06 1.09
C GLY A 124 -8.51 -15.37 0.32
N ARG A 125 -7.74 -14.33 0.04
CA ARG A 125 -6.49 -14.37 -0.73
C ARG A 125 -5.29 -14.12 0.18
N ARG A 126 -4.19 -14.83 -0.07
CA ARG A 126 -2.93 -14.59 0.64
C ARG A 126 -1.96 -13.77 -0.20
N ALA A 127 -1.88 -14.03 -1.51
CA ALA A 127 -0.99 -13.29 -2.39
C ALA A 127 -1.32 -11.79 -2.36
N MET A 128 -0.33 -10.96 -2.07
CA MET A 128 -0.44 -9.52 -2.19
C MET A 128 -0.54 -9.12 -3.66
N LEU A 129 -0.90 -7.87 -3.94
CA LEU A 129 -0.99 -7.34 -5.29
C LEU A 129 0.33 -7.58 -6.06
N PRO A 130 0.28 -7.77 -7.38
CA PRO A 130 1.47 -8.02 -8.20
C PRO A 130 2.59 -7.00 -7.94
N GLY A 131 3.82 -7.47 -7.90
CA GLY A 131 5.01 -6.67 -7.65
C GLY A 131 5.37 -6.46 -6.17
N ARG A 132 4.50 -6.84 -5.20
CA ARG A 132 4.78 -6.73 -3.76
C ARG A 132 5.67 -7.87 -3.27
N VAL A 133 5.71 -8.98 -4.00
CA VAL A 133 6.56 -10.17 -3.74
C VAL A 133 6.41 -10.70 -2.29
N ALA A 134 5.23 -10.57 -1.72
CA ALA A 134 4.89 -10.98 -0.38
C ALA A 134 3.50 -11.66 -0.34
N GLU A 135 3.18 -12.29 0.77
CA GLU A 135 1.86 -12.83 1.08
C GLU A 135 1.39 -12.31 2.44
N VAL A 136 0.10 -12.19 2.60
CA VAL A 136 -0.50 -12.05 3.93
C VAL A 136 -0.50 -13.44 4.61
N ALA A 137 -0.21 -13.49 5.90
CA ALA A 137 -0.26 -14.73 6.66
C ALA A 137 -1.66 -15.36 6.59
N ALA A 138 -1.75 -16.69 6.73
CA ALA A 138 -3.02 -17.41 6.60
C ALA A 138 -4.09 -16.93 7.60
N SER A 139 -3.66 -16.46 8.79
CA SER A 139 -4.54 -15.89 9.82
C SER A 139 -5.17 -14.55 9.45
N GLY A 140 -4.83 -13.98 8.29
CA GLY A 140 -5.35 -12.69 7.80
C GLY A 140 -5.52 -12.68 6.30
N ALA A 141 -5.82 -13.84 5.69
CA ALA A 141 -6.14 -13.93 4.27
C ALA A 141 -7.25 -12.94 3.92
N TRP A 142 -7.00 -12.09 2.93
CA TRP A 142 -7.82 -10.91 2.69
C TRP A 142 -8.95 -11.15 1.68
N GLU A 143 -10.12 -10.54 1.91
CA GLU A 143 -11.24 -10.45 0.97
C GLU A 143 -11.24 -9.12 0.21
N LYS A 144 -10.69 -8.07 0.80
CA LYS A 144 -10.66 -6.73 0.22
C LYS A 144 -9.26 -6.17 0.23
N VAL A 145 -8.92 -5.43 -0.81
CA VAL A 145 -7.72 -4.60 -0.84
C VAL A 145 -8.03 -3.22 -1.39
N ILE A 146 -7.54 -2.21 -0.70
CA ILE A 146 -7.58 -0.82 -1.16
C ILE A 146 -6.16 -0.47 -1.62
N CYS A 147 -6.01 -0.17 -2.90
CA CYS A 147 -4.74 0.25 -3.48
C CYS A 147 -4.78 1.76 -3.75
N LEU A 148 -4.24 2.53 -2.82
CA LEU A 148 -4.03 3.96 -3.01
C LEU A 148 -2.77 4.16 -3.84
N THR A 149 -2.93 4.68 -5.05
CA THR A 149 -1.85 4.87 -6.02
C THR A 149 -2.01 6.21 -6.73
N PRO A 150 -0.92 6.86 -7.14
CA PRO A 150 -1.01 8.13 -7.89
C PRO A 150 -1.74 8.03 -9.23
N ARG A 151 -1.83 6.81 -9.79
CA ARG A 151 -2.46 6.54 -11.09
C ARG A 151 -3.46 5.38 -11.01
N PRO A 152 -4.59 5.57 -10.33
CA PRO A 152 -5.55 4.50 -10.03
C PRO A 152 -6.13 3.81 -11.28
N VAL A 153 -6.35 4.55 -12.37
CA VAL A 153 -6.90 3.99 -13.61
C VAL A 153 -5.87 3.06 -14.27
N ASP A 154 -4.61 3.54 -14.42
CA ASP A 154 -3.57 2.72 -15.03
C ASP A 154 -3.24 1.48 -14.20
N ALA A 155 -3.19 1.62 -12.88
CA ALA A 155 -2.95 0.50 -11.96
C ALA A 155 -4.06 -0.54 -12.04
N ARG A 156 -5.32 -0.10 -12.13
CA ARG A 156 -6.47 -0.99 -12.32
C ARG A 156 -6.37 -1.76 -13.65
N ASP A 157 -6.05 -1.06 -14.73
CA ASP A 157 -5.95 -1.68 -16.06
C ASP A 157 -4.77 -2.66 -16.13
N GLU A 158 -3.65 -2.35 -15.46
CA GLU A 158 -2.52 -3.26 -15.34
C GLU A 158 -2.90 -4.51 -14.55
N LEU A 159 -3.54 -4.36 -13.39
CA LEU A 159 -4.00 -5.47 -12.58
C LEU A 159 -4.98 -6.37 -13.34
N ARG A 160 -5.92 -5.76 -14.07
CA ARG A 160 -6.86 -6.48 -14.94
C ARG A 160 -6.12 -7.36 -15.97
N LYS A 161 -5.12 -6.80 -16.64
CA LYS A 161 -4.31 -7.53 -17.63
C LYS A 161 -3.55 -8.69 -16.98
N LEU A 162 -2.95 -8.47 -15.81
CA LEU A 162 -2.20 -9.49 -15.09
C LEU A 162 -3.09 -10.65 -14.66
N TRP A 163 -4.23 -10.38 -14.03
CA TRP A 163 -5.17 -11.40 -13.59
C TRP A 163 -5.80 -12.16 -14.77
N LEU A 164 -6.14 -11.45 -15.85
CA LEU A 164 -6.63 -12.10 -17.08
C LEU A 164 -5.58 -13.01 -17.68
N GLY A 165 -4.32 -12.57 -17.74
CA GLY A 165 -3.21 -13.37 -18.23
C GLY A 165 -2.96 -14.62 -17.38
N GLU A 166 -3.08 -14.52 -16.05
CA GLU A 166 -2.96 -15.63 -15.12
C GLU A 166 -4.06 -16.66 -15.35
N LYS A 167 -5.34 -16.25 -15.31
CA LYS A 167 -6.49 -17.13 -15.56
C LYS A 167 -6.46 -17.75 -16.95
N THR A 168 -6.01 -17.01 -17.95
CA THR A 168 -5.87 -17.53 -19.30
C THR A 168 -4.80 -18.63 -19.36
N ARG A 169 -3.66 -18.46 -18.68
CA ARG A 169 -2.62 -19.49 -18.60
C ARG A 169 -3.10 -20.72 -17.84
N GLU A 170 -3.76 -20.55 -16.71
CA GLU A 170 -4.35 -21.65 -15.95
C GLU A 170 -5.39 -22.42 -16.78
N ARG A 171 -6.23 -21.73 -17.51
CA ARG A 171 -7.23 -22.35 -18.38
C ARG A 171 -6.60 -23.08 -19.57
N ALA A 172 -5.59 -22.46 -20.19
CA ALA A 172 -4.84 -23.06 -21.32
C ALA A 172 -4.12 -24.35 -20.92
N ALA A 173 -3.65 -24.45 -19.67
CA ALA A 173 -3.06 -25.67 -19.13
C ALA A 173 -4.06 -26.84 -19.03
N ARG A 174 -5.37 -26.55 -19.05
CA ARG A 174 -6.47 -27.55 -18.99
C ARG A 174 -7.11 -27.82 -20.34
N GLY A 175 -6.75 -27.08 -21.39
CA GLY A 175 -7.25 -27.23 -22.75
C GLY A 175 -7.34 -25.94 -23.55
N PRO A 176 -7.77 -25.99 -24.81
CA PRO A 176 -7.83 -24.81 -25.68
C PRO A 176 -8.70 -23.70 -25.10
N VAL A 177 -8.29 -22.45 -25.30
CA VAL A 177 -9.05 -21.26 -24.96
C VAL A 177 -9.69 -20.71 -26.24
N ASP A 178 -10.97 -20.98 -26.43
CA ASP A 178 -11.76 -20.42 -27.53
C ASP A 178 -12.28 -19.01 -27.20
N PRO A 179 -12.82 -18.24 -28.18
CA PRO A 179 -13.31 -16.89 -27.95
C PRO A 179 -14.43 -16.77 -26.89
N SER A 180 -15.26 -17.79 -26.73
CA SER A 180 -16.34 -17.76 -25.72
C SER A 180 -15.78 -17.92 -24.32
N THR A 181 -14.80 -18.80 -24.15
CA THR A 181 -14.02 -18.96 -22.92
C THR A 181 -13.24 -17.70 -22.57
N ALA A 182 -12.59 -17.06 -23.55
CA ALA A 182 -11.90 -15.80 -23.34
C ALA A 182 -12.84 -14.70 -22.80
N GLY A 183 -14.01 -14.51 -23.45
CA GLY A 183 -15.01 -13.56 -22.99
C GLY A 183 -15.62 -13.91 -21.63
N PHE A 184 -15.67 -15.17 -21.25
CA PHE A 184 -16.08 -15.57 -19.90
C PHE A 184 -15.02 -15.16 -18.85
N LEU A 185 -13.73 -15.45 -19.13
CA LEU A 185 -12.61 -15.09 -18.24
C LEU A 185 -12.50 -13.58 -18.02
N GLU A 186 -12.71 -12.78 -19.07
CA GLU A 186 -12.72 -11.32 -18.96
C GLU A 186 -13.80 -10.84 -17.96
N ARG A 187 -15.03 -11.31 -18.12
CA ARG A 187 -16.14 -10.95 -17.21
C ARG A 187 -15.91 -11.45 -15.78
N GLU A 188 -15.26 -12.58 -15.62
CA GLU A 188 -14.90 -13.11 -14.30
C GLU A 188 -13.88 -12.20 -13.63
N VAL A 189 -12.80 -11.84 -14.33
CA VAL A 189 -11.77 -10.91 -13.81
C VAL A 189 -12.38 -9.54 -13.48
N ASP A 190 -13.24 -9.00 -14.34
CA ASP A 190 -13.88 -7.71 -14.10
C ASP A 190 -14.76 -7.74 -12.83
N ARG A 191 -15.49 -8.82 -12.58
CA ARG A 191 -16.29 -9.01 -11.37
C ARG A 191 -15.43 -9.16 -10.12
N GLU A 192 -14.35 -9.94 -10.18
CA GLU A 192 -13.42 -10.09 -9.08
C GLU A 192 -12.74 -8.76 -8.74
N LEU A 193 -12.25 -8.06 -9.75
CA LEU A 193 -11.59 -6.78 -9.57
C LEU A 193 -12.54 -5.75 -8.92
N GLN A 194 -13.79 -5.70 -9.37
CA GLN A 194 -14.79 -4.80 -8.81
C GLN A 194 -15.18 -5.17 -7.37
N ARG A 195 -15.23 -6.45 -7.06
CA ARG A 195 -15.61 -6.96 -5.74
C ARG A 195 -14.49 -6.81 -4.72
N ASP A 196 -13.24 -7.12 -5.11
CA ASP A 196 -12.14 -7.36 -4.19
C ASP A 196 -11.14 -6.20 -4.11
N VAL A 197 -11.09 -5.31 -5.13
CA VAL A 197 -10.08 -4.25 -5.22
C VAL A 197 -10.70 -2.86 -5.40
N LEU A 198 -10.37 -1.95 -4.50
CA LEU A 198 -10.74 -0.53 -4.62
C LEU A 198 -9.50 0.30 -4.95
N PHE A 199 -9.62 1.13 -5.98
CA PHE A 199 -8.67 2.19 -6.30
C PHE A 199 -9.32 3.56 -6.00
N PRO A 200 -9.00 4.21 -4.89
CA PRO A 200 -9.54 5.53 -4.55
C PRO A 200 -9.19 6.56 -5.61
N ILE A 201 -10.22 7.32 -6.07
CA ILE A 201 -10.07 8.40 -7.07
C ILE A 201 -10.33 9.79 -6.47
N LYS A 202 -10.85 9.86 -5.25
CA LYS A 202 -11.05 11.07 -4.47
C LYS A 202 -10.18 11.00 -3.23
N VAL A 203 -9.12 11.79 -3.23
CA VAL A 203 -8.09 11.78 -2.19
C VAL A 203 -7.84 13.20 -1.74
N HIS A 204 -7.69 13.39 -0.44
CA HIS A 204 -7.32 14.66 0.17
C HIS A 204 -5.94 14.56 0.80
N VAL A 205 -4.98 15.33 0.29
CA VAL A 205 -3.60 15.39 0.81
C VAL A 205 -3.44 16.69 1.60
N SER A 206 -3.05 16.60 2.87
CA SER A 206 -2.84 17.76 3.74
C SER A 206 -1.65 17.53 4.66
N GLY A 207 -0.55 18.26 4.42
CA GLY A 207 0.69 18.05 5.18
C GLY A 207 1.18 16.61 5.09
N PRO A 208 1.35 15.91 6.21
CA PRO A 208 1.77 14.51 6.23
C PRO A 208 0.61 13.52 6.03
N SER A 209 -0.64 13.98 5.96
CA SER A 209 -1.81 13.10 5.93
C SER A 209 -2.42 12.97 4.55
N VAL A 210 -2.86 11.75 4.25
CA VAL A 210 -3.64 11.41 3.05
C VAL A 210 -4.94 10.74 3.49
N ARG A 211 -6.09 11.31 3.12
CA ARG A 211 -7.42 10.83 3.47
C ARG A 211 -8.24 10.50 2.25
N PHE A 212 -9.06 9.47 2.36
CA PHE A 212 -10.00 9.06 1.33
C PHE A 212 -11.14 8.24 1.94
N THR A 213 -12.30 8.25 1.27
CA THR A 213 -13.48 7.51 1.70
C THR A 213 -13.57 6.17 0.99
N VAL A 214 -13.84 5.13 1.76
CA VAL A 214 -14.11 3.76 1.29
C VAL A 214 -15.61 3.47 1.45
N PRO A 215 -16.32 3.17 0.35
CA PRO A 215 -17.76 2.91 0.41
C PRO A 215 -18.09 1.68 1.25
N ARG A 216 -19.15 1.76 2.06
CA ARG A 216 -19.72 0.63 2.79
C ARG A 216 -20.03 -0.55 1.88
N SER A 217 -20.53 -0.28 0.68
CA SER A 217 -20.85 -1.32 -0.31
C SER A 217 -19.63 -2.13 -0.77
N PHE A 218 -18.42 -1.53 -0.71
CA PHE A 218 -17.17 -2.23 -1.01
C PHE A 218 -16.72 -3.12 0.15
N LEU A 219 -16.68 -2.58 1.36
CA LEU A 219 -16.23 -3.31 2.56
C LEU A 219 -17.26 -4.33 3.07
N GLY A 220 -18.53 -4.22 2.68
CA GLY A 220 -19.63 -4.99 3.27
C GLY A 220 -20.12 -4.44 4.62
N GLY A 221 -19.54 -3.34 5.09
CA GLY A 221 -19.84 -2.68 6.36
C GLY A 221 -18.99 -1.44 6.57
N VAL A 222 -19.07 -0.83 7.73
CA VAL A 222 -18.09 0.18 8.19
C VAL A 222 -16.87 -0.58 8.69
N ALA A 223 -15.67 -0.04 8.50
CA ALA A 223 -14.43 -0.66 8.98
C ALA A 223 -14.55 -1.03 10.48
N SER A 224 -14.16 -2.25 10.80
CA SER A 224 -14.30 -2.79 12.15
C SER A 224 -12.94 -2.98 12.82
N PRO A 225 -12.79 -2.62 14.11
CA PRO A 225 -11.57 -2.92 14.85
C PRO A 225 -11.34 -4.43 15.08
N SER A 226 -12.34 -5.28 14.81
CA SER A 226 -12.22 -6.74 14.88
C SER A 226 -11.70 -7.39 13.60
N TRP A 227 -11.59 -6.64 12.50
CA TRP A 227 -11.02 -7.13 11.24
C TRP A 227 -9.50 -7.17 11.28
N GLY A 228 -8.90 -7.94 10.38
CA GLY A 228 -7.46 -7.97 10.17
C GLY A 228 -7.04 -6.95 9.11
N TYR A 229 -5.94 -6.23 9.35
CA TYR A 229 -5.41 -5.24 8.43
C TYR A 229 -3.92 -5.48 8.18
N VAL A 230 -3.50 -5.44 6.92
CA VAL A 230 -2.09 -5.28 6.54
C VAL A 230 -1.99 -3.98 5.74
N VAL A 231 -1.21 -3.04 6.22
CA VAL A 231 -0.99 -1.73 5.56
C VAL A 231 0.45 -1.67 5.14
N ALA A 232 0.71 -1.66 3.84
CA ALA A 232 2.05 -1.71 3.26
C ALA A 232 2.30 -0.52 2.32
N ILE A 233 3.47 0.10 2.44
CA ILE A 233 3.91 1.22 1.62
C ILE A 233 5.00 0.75 0.67
N THR A 234 4.85 1.10 -0.61
CA THR A 234 5.87 0.90 -1.64
C THR A 234 6.17 2.21 -2.36
N ALA A 235 7.38 2.41 -2.84
CA ALA A 235 7.69 3.57 -3.66
C ALA A 235 7.00 3.46 -5.04
N ALA A 236 6.50 4.60 -5.55
CA ALA A 236 5.95 4.69 -6.89
C ALA A 236 6.92 5.41 -7.84
N ASP A 237 7.11 4.85 -9.04
CA ASP A 237 8.00 5.42 -10.05
C ASP A 237 7.23 6.09 -11.19
N ILE A 238 6.49 7.12 -10.87
CA ILE A 238 5.71 7.85 -11.86
C ILE A 238 6.56 8.71 -12.78
N ALA A 239 7.54 9.43 -12.21
CA ALA A 239 8.33 10.40 -12.96
C ALA A 239 9.16 9.71 -14.06
N THR A 240 9.80 8.60 -13.73
CA THR A 240 10.63 7.84 -14.69
C THR A 240 9.78 7.18 -15.77
N LYS A 241 8.65 6.57 -15.39
CA LYS A 241 7.76 5.92 -16.37
C LYS A 241 7.14 6.90 -17.34
N VAL A 242 6.79 8.10 -16.91
CA VAL A 242 6.31 9.16 -17.81
C VAL A 242 7.40 9.57 -18.79
N ARG A 243 8.63 9.77 -18.31
CA ARG A 243 9.76 10.14 -19.19
C ARG A 243 10.10 9.07 -20.22
N LEU A 244 10.18 7.80 -19.83
CA LEU A 244 10.55 6.72 -20.72
C LEU A 244 9.46 6.37 -21.73
N LYS A 245 8.18 6.39 -21.34
CA LYS A 245 7.05 6.18 -22.25
C LYS A 245 7.07 7.23 -23.37
N SER A 246 7.33 8.47 -22.99
CA SER A 246 7.40 9.59 -23.92
C SER A 246 8.60 9.51 -24.88
N LEU A 247 9.76 9.05 -24.38
CA LEU A 247 11.01 9.03 -25.14
C LEU A 247 11.08 7.90 -26.17
N LEU A 248 10.50 6.73 -25.87
CA LEU A 248 10.74 5.51 -26.65
C LEU A 248 9.49 4.97 -27.34
N GLY A 249 8.31 5.56 -27.09
CA GLY A 249 7.05 5.00 -27.60
C GLY A 249 6.78 3.56 -27.13
N MET A 250 7.54 3.07 -26.16
CA MET A 250 7.47 1.69 -25.68
C MET A 250 6.60 1.63 -24.42
N GLU A 251 5.61 0.76 -24.44
CA GLU A 251 5.02 0.28 -23.19
C GLU A 251 6.06 -0.58 -22.49
N GLN A 252 6.79 -0.02 -21.54
CA GLN A 252 7.57 -0.85 -20.64
C GLN A 252 6.62 -1.79 -19.91
N ALA A 253 6.95 -3.08 -19.96
CA ALA A 253 6.40 -4.01 -18.99
C ALA A 253 6.74 -3.45 -17.62
N SER A 254 5.76 -2.85 -16.96
CA SER A 254 5.97 -2.26 -15.65
C SER A 254 6.35 -3.37 -14.68
N GLY A 255 7.33 -3.13 -13.83
CA GLY A 255 7.75 -4.09 -12.80
C GLY A 255 6.72 -4.33 -11.70
N GLY A 256 5.42 -4.18 -12.02
CA GLY A 256 4.28 -4.40 -11.13
C GLY A 256 3.78 -3.12 -10.47
N LEU A 257 2.61 -2.64 -10.91
CA LEU A 257 1.84 -1.54 -10.31
C LEU A 257 2.68 -0.31 -9.91
N MET A 258 3.61 0.10 -10.79
CA MET A 258 4.46 1.30 -10.62
C MET A 258 5.39 1.27 -9.40
N ILE A 259 5.94 0.12 -9.07
CA ILE A 259 6.95 0.01 -8.00
C ILE A 259 8.32 0.42 -8.51
N VAL A 260 9.05 1.20 -7.72
CA VAL A 260 10.46 1.51 -7.97
C VAL A 260 11.28 0.23 -7.85
N THR A 261 12.01 -0.13 -8.89
CA THR A 261 12.82 -1.35 -8.91
C THR A 261 14.04 -1.23 -8.01
N GLN A 262 14.57 -2.38 -7.58
CA GLN A 262 15.75 -2.46 -6.72
C GLN A 262 17.04 -2.66 -7.52
N ALA A 263 18.17 -2.23 -6.95
CA ALA A 263 19.52 -2.44 -7.44
C ALA A 263 20.47 -2.70 -6.26
N PRO A 264 21.68 -3.26 -6.49
CA PRO A 264 22.66 -3.46 -5.41
C PRO A 264 23.06 -2.15 -4.69
N ILE A 265 23.03 -1.04 -5.40
CA ILE A 265 23.32 0.30 -4.87
C ILE A 265 22.22 1.23 -5.36
N ALA A 266 21.76 2.15 -4.51
CA ALA A 266 20.78 3.16 -4.87
C ALA A 266 21.27 4.01 -6.05
N THR A 267 20.37 4.27 -6.99
CA THR A 267 20.58 5.12 -8.17
C THR A 267 19.52 6.22 -8.21
N GLY A 268 19.54 7.07 -9.23
CA GLY A 268 18.50 8.08 -9.43
C GLY A 268 17.09 7.52 -9.63
N GLU A 269 16.96 6.23 -9.94
CA GLU A 269 15.69 5.61 -10.32
C GLU A 269 15.36 4.33 -9.53
N LYS A 270 16.31 3.79 -8.76
CA LYS A 270 16.18 2.49 -8.10
C LYS A 270 16.50 2.59 -6.63
N LEU A 271 15.73 1.88 -5.82
CA LEU A 271 16.09 1.57 -4.45
C LEU A 271 17.39 0.77 -4.46
N GLY A 272 18.26 1.00 -3.49
CA GLY A 272 19.51 0.28 -3.34
C GLY A 272 19.54 -0.63 -2.12
N GLY A 273 20.59 -1.43 -2.03
CA GLY A 273 20.84 -2.29 -0.89
C GLY A 273 19.98 -3.53 -0.81
N GLY A 274 19.88 -4.07 0.41
CA GLY A 274 19.09 -5.25 0.70
C GLY A 274 19.56 -6.47 -0.08
N ARG A 275 18.60 -7.31 -0.44
CA ARG A 275 18.83 -8.50 -1.25
C ARG A 275 18.50 -8.25 -2.72
N ALA A 276 19.04 -7.19 -3.31
CA ALA A 276 18.71 -6.81 -4.69
C ALA A 276 18.95 -7.94 -5.71
N ALA A 277 19.79 -8.94 -5.39
CA ALA A 277 19.96 -10.16 -6.18
C ALA A 277 18.91 -11.25 -5.86
N ASP A 278 18.14 -11.09 -4.81
CA ASP A 278 17.05 -12.01 -4.45
C ASP A 278 15.74 -11.55 -5.10
N PRO A 279 15.23 -12.27 -6.12
CA PRO A 279 13.98 -11.90 -6.79
C PRO A 279 12.75 -12.00 -5.86
N TRP A 280 12.90 -12.56 -4.68
CA TRP A 280 11.87 -12.75 -3.67
C TRP A 280 11.91 -11.69 -2.55
N GLN A 281 12.83 -10.73 -2.63
CA GLN A 281 12.86 -9.58 -1.75
C GLN A 281 11.61 -8.71 -2.01
N PRO A 282 10.74 -8.47 -1.01
CA PRO A 282 9.62 -7.57 -1.20
C PRO A 282 10.10 -6.12 -1.32
N PRO A 283 9.63 -5.36 -2.33
CA PRO A 283 9.93 -3.93 -2.48
C PRO A 283 9.00 -3.09 -1.58
N ILE A 284 8.74 -3.57 -0.37
CA ILE A 284 7.95 -2.90 0.65
C ILE A 284 8.91 -2.11 1.52
N LEU A 285 8.71 -0.79 1.64
CA LEU A 285 9.56 0.06 2.45
C LEU A 285 9.07 0.14 3.88
N ASP A 286 7.75 0.10 4.05
CA ASP A 286 7.14 0.26 5.34
C ASP A 286 5.87 -0.60 5.45
N VAL A 287 5.63 -1.20 6.62
CA VAL A 287 4.45 -2.03 6.88
C VAL A 287 4.12 -2.06 8.36
N ILE A 288 2.88 -1.73 8.69
CA ILE A 288 2.41 -1.85 10.08
C ILE A 288 2.39 -3.32 10.48
N VAL A 289 3.12 -3.63 11.55
CA VAL A 289 3.21 -4.99 12.10
C VAL A 289 2.53 -5.08 13.47
N PRO A 290 2.04 -6.27 13.89
CA PRO A 290 1.44 -6.43 15.21
C PRO A 290 2.44 -6.15 16.35
N PRO A 291 1.96 -5.75 17.54
CA PRO A 291 2.80 -5.59 18.71
C PRO A 291 3.64 -6.85 19.00
N GLY A 292 4.92 -6.67 19.24
CA GLY A 292 5.88 -7.77 19.48
C GLY A 292 6.59 -8.27 18.23
N TYR A 293 6.18 -7.83 17.04
CA TYR A 293 6.91 -8.07 15.79
C TYR A 293 7.79 -6.87 15.44
N ARG A 294 8.86 -7.14 14.70
CA ARG A 294 9.70 -6.10 14.07
C ARG A 294 9.56 -6.19 12.57
N GLN A 295 9.38 -5.04 11.93
CA GLN A 295 9.22 -4.98 10.47
C GLN A 295 10.37 -5.66 9.73
N GLU A 296 11.61 -5.40 10.12
CA GLU A 296 12.78 -5.97 9.45
C GLU A 296 12.79 -7.50 9.52
N GLU A 297 12.35 -8.08 10.64
CA GLU A 297 12.23 -9.53 10.80
C GLU A 297 11.13 -10.11 9.92
N VAL A 298 9.97 -9.45 9.87
CA VAL A 298 8.84 -9.85 9.04
C VAL A 298 9.23 -9.81 7.56
N LEU A 299 9.86 -8.72 7.10
CA LEU A 299 10.22 -8.54 5.70
C LEU A 299 11.48 -9.34 5.29
N THR A 300 12.32 -9.72 6.24
CA THR A 300 13.41 -10.66 6.01
C THR A 300 12.91 -12.09 5.84
N GLY A 301 11.92 -12.48 6.64
CA GLY A 301 11.39 -13.85 6.69
C GLY A 301 12.51 -14.86 7.06
N PRO A 302 13.00 -14.87 8.31
CA PRO A 302 14.19 -15.65 8.70
C PRO A 302 14.02 -17.16 8.48
N THR A 303 12.78 -17.64 8.51
CA THR A 303 12.44 -19.06 8.25
C THR A 303 12.07 -19.33 6.78
N ARG A 304 12.15 -18.31 5.92
CA ARG A 304 11.78 -18.41 4.52
C ARG A 304 12.77 -19.27 3.73
N ARG A 305 12.27 -20.26 3.03
CA ARG A 305 13.07 -21.03 2.06
C ARG A 305 13.31 -20.22 0.80
N VAL A 306 14.36 -20.56 0.06
CA VAL A 306 14.61 -19.95 -1.25
C VAL A 306 13.43 -20.23 -2.17
N GLY A 307 12.86 -19.17 -2.73
CA GLY A 307 11.68 -19.24 -3.60
C GLY A 307 10.34 -19.06 -2.89
N GLU A 308 10.31 -18.97 -1.57
CA GLU A 308 9.09 -18.64 -0.80
C GLU A 308 8.97 -17.13 -0.63
N ARG A 309 7.73 -16.65 -0.53
CA ARG A 309 7.43 -15.26 -0.20
C ARG A 309 7.40 -15.06 1.31
N VAL A 310 7.76 -13.87 1.75
CA VAL A 310 7.55 -13.48 3.14
C VAL A 310 6.07 -13.45 3.45
N GLN A 311 5.71 -13.76 4.70
CA GLN A 311 4.34 -13.75 5.19
C GLN A 311 4.18 -12.60 6.17
N ILE A 312 3.30 -11.66 5.85
CA ILE A 312 3.04 -10.48 6.68
C ILE A 312 1.82 -10.76 7.56
N PRO A 313 1.98 -10.74 8.89
CA PRO A 313 0.86 -10.95 9.80
C PRO A 313 -0.09 -9.75 9.78
N PRO A 314 -1.42 -9.97 9.89
CA PRO A 314 -2.37 -8.88 10.01
C PRO A 314 -2.32 -8.25 11.40
N VAL A 315 -2.63 -6.96 11.48
CA VAL A 315 -2.93 -6.28 12.74
C VAL A 315 -4.43 -6.27 12.96
N VAL A 316 -4.87 -6.62 14.17
CA VAL A 316 -6.27 -6.56 14.59
C VAL A 316 -6.41 -5.47 15.65
N PRO A 317 -7.03 -4.31 15.34
CA PRO A 317 -7.03 -3.16 16.25
C PRO A 317 -7.61 -3.42 17.64
N ALA A 318 -8.61 -4.30 17.75
CA ALA A 318 -9.27 -4.64 19.01
C ALA A 318 -8.93 -6.05 19.53
N GLY A 319 -8.07 -6.79 18.82
CA GLY A 319 -7.74 -8.17 19.15
C GLY A 319 -6.44 -8.32 19.94
N GLU A 320 -6.25 -9.49 20.53
CA GLU A 320 -4.93 -9.90 20.99
C GLU A 320 -4.00 -10.12 19.79
N PRO A 321 -2.69 -9.83 19.94
CA PRO A 321 -1.75 -10.15 18.89
C PRO A 321 -1.82 -11.65 18.55
N PRO A 322 -1.63 -12.04 17.28
CA PRO A 322 -1.57 -13.45 16.93
C PRO A 322 -0.46 -14.12 17.77
N PRO A 323 -0.61 -15.39 18.10
CA PRO A 323 0.43 -16.10 18.83
C PRO A 323 1.75 -16.01 18.07
N PRO A 324 2.88 -15.84 18.76
CA PRO A 324 4.18 -15.79 18.12
C PRO A 324 4.34 -17.00 17.22
N ALA A 325 4.96 -16.78 16.06
CA ALA A 325 5.27 -17.87 15.14
C ALA A 325 6.02 -18.99 15.93
N PRO A 326 5.67 -20.25 15.72
CA PRO A 326 6.37 -21.34 16.41
C PRO A 326 7.88 -21.19 16.13
N PRO A 327 8.72 -21.39 17.15
CA PRO A 327 10.17 -21.32 16.97
C PRO A 327 10.54 -22.22 15.80
N ALA A 328 11.40 -21.73 14.91
CA ALA A 328 11.90 -22.51 13.80
C ALA A 328 12.44 -23.84 14.37
N GLU A 329 11.88 -24.95 13.89
CA GLU A 329 12.51 -26.26 14.17
C GLU A 329 13.93 -26.18 13.67
N VAL A 330 14.86 -26.13 14.63
CA VAL A 330 16.29 -26.27 14.32
C VAL A 330 16.42 -27.67 13.75
N MET A 331 16.50 -27.78 12.42
CA MET A 331 16.88 -29.03 11.79
C MET A 331 18.26 -29.39 12.35
N GLU A 332 18.29 -30.38 13.25
CA GLU A 332 19.55 -31.00 13.64
C GLU A 332 20.27 -31.42 12.34
N PRO A 333 21.57 -31.07 12.19
CA PRO A 333 22.32 -31.54 11.06
C PRO A 333 22.24 -33.08 11.05
N ALA A 334 21.81 -33.65 9.93
CA ALA A 334 21.77 -35.09 9.73
C ALA A 334 23.15 -35.66 10.08
N ASP A 335 23.17 -36.48 11.11
CA ASP A 335 24.38 -37.11 11.63
C ASP A 335 25.00 -37.91 10.48
N GLY A 336 26.13 -37.41 10.01
CA GLY A 336 26.88 -38.02 8.92
C GLY A 336 27.45 -39.35 9.39
N GLY A 337 26.65 -40.42 9.24
CA GLY A 337 27.12 -41.78 9.43
C GLY A 337 28.33 -42.05 8.52
N THR A 338 29.52 -41.96 9.08
CA THR A 338 30.71 -42.51 8.50
C THR A 338 30.72 -44.02 8.68
N ASP A 339 30.15 -44.73 7.73
CA ASP A 339 30.41 -46.13 7.55
C ASP A 339 31.81 -46.31 6.98
N ALA A 340 32.76 -46.42 7.92
CA ALA A 340 34.09 -46.93 7.61
C ALA A 340 34.02 -48.47 7.66
N ASP A 341 33.71 -49.09 6.55
CA ASP A 341 33.88 -50.55 6.41
C ASP A 341 35.26 -50.84 5.82
N GLY A 342 36.13 -51.20 6.71
CA GLY A 342 37.46 -51.73 6.41
C GLY A 342 37.38 -53.21 6.14
N GLY A 343 37.31 -53.59 4.86
CA GLY A 343 37.47 -54.97 4.43
C GLY A 343 38.90 -55.25 3.97
N ALA A 344 39.73 -55.73 4.89
CA ALA A 344 41.00 -56.41 4.53
C ALA A 344 40.69 -57.89 4.31
N GLY A 345 41.29 -58.50 3.30
CA GLY A 345 41.40 -59.93 3.26
C GLY A 345 41.43 -60.58 1.88
N GLY A 346 42.56 -61.11 1.52
CA GLY A 346 42.72 -62.18 0.58
C GLY A 346 43.42 -61.87 -0.72
#